data_e5540edc777487afb06e9ba40845c9b6
#
_entry.id   e5540edc777487afb06e9ba40845c9b6
#
_cell.length_a   1.000
_cell.length_b   1.000
_cell.length_c   1.000
_cell.angle_alpha   90.00
_cell.angle_beta   90.00
_cell.angle_gamma   90.00
#
_symmetry.space_group_name_H-M   'P 1'
#
loop_
_entity.id
_entity.type
_entity.pdbx_description
1 polymer ?
#
loop_
_entity_poly.entity_id
_entity_poly.type
_entity_poly.pdbx_seq_one_letter_code
_entity_poly.pdbx_strand_id
1 'polypeptide(L)'
;MENKKIPGLTIAHLALKATDFDKSYKFYTEGLGMIPYISWGEGDGHVQMLKFGSGAGILELFAGGSDAEAELGKYVHFAYGVDDVDQAYETAIAAGAKPLTPPKTVSLDSKPEKVTLHIAFVYGPDNEQIEFFQMI
;
A
#
# COMPACT_ATOMS: atom_id res chain seq x y z
N MET A 1 -13.39 20.64 3.49
CA MET A 1 -14.66 19.88 3.23
C MET A 1 -14.42 18.43 3.64
N GLU A 2 -15.26 17.89 4.45
CA GLU A 2 -15.12 16.52 4.95
C GLU A 2 -15.82 15.53 4.02
N ASN A 3 -15.20 14.35 3.82
CA ASN A 3 -15.82 13.28 3.05
C ASN A 3 -16.89 12.59 3.93
N LYS A 4 -18.15 12.79 3.56
CA LYS A 4 -19.30 12.26 4.33
C LYS A 4 -19.61 10.79 4.04
N LYS A 5 -19.07 10.22 2.95
CA LYS A 5 -19.33 8.81 2.60
C LYS A 5 -18.30 7.87 3.22
N ILE A 6 -17.03 8.27 3.22
CA ILE A 6 -15.94 7.51 3.82
C ILE A 6 -15.12 8.50 4.66
N PRO A 7 -15.47 8.66 5.94
CA PRO A 7 -14.72 9.55 6.82
C PRO A 7 -13.25 9.17 6.90
N GLY A 8 -12.35 10.15 6.91
CA GLY A 8 -10.92 9.93 7.01
C GLY A 8 -10.23 9.41 5.75
N LEU A 9 -10.93 9.35 4.61
CA LEU A 9 -10.35 8.85 3.36
C LEU A 9 -9.14 9.70 2.94
N THR A 10 -7.98 9.06 2.87
CA THR A 10 -6.70 9.65 2.44
C THR A 10 -5.92 8.65 1.60
N ILE A 11 -4.86 9.11 0.93
CA ILE A 11 -3.90 8.20 0.30
C ILE A 11 -2.94 7.71 1.39
N ALA A 12 -2.92 6.39 1.66
CA ALA A 12 -2.02 5.80 2.64
C ALA A 12 -0.62 5.56 2.04
N HIS A 13 -0.54 4.89 0.89
CA HIS A 13 0.72 4.61 0.23
C HIS A 13 0.55 4.32 -1.27
N LEU A 14 1.66 4.42 -2.00
CA LEU A 14 1.82 3.94 -3.36
C LEU A 14 2.73 2.71 -3.31
N ALA A 15 2.33 1.62 -3.96
CA ALA A 15 3.10 0.38 -3.97
C ALA A 15 3.79 0.17 -5.32
N LEU A 16 5.10 -0.04 -5.29
CA LEU A 16 5.94 -0.36 -6.45
C LEU A 16 6.63 -1.70 -6.24
N LYS A 17 6.73 -2.48 -7.31
CA LYS A 17 7.49 -3.73 -7.30
C LYS A 17 8.80 -3.53 -8.06
N ALA A 18 9.93 -3.68 -7.36
CA ALA A 18 11.26 -3.46 -7.92
C ALA A 18 11.81 -4.73 -8.56
N THR A 19 12.39 -4.61 -9.75
CA THR A 19 13.18 -5.67 -10.38
C THR A 19 14.46 -5.94 -9.61
N ASP A 20 15.16 -4.87 -9.22
CA ASP A 20 16.34 -4.88 -8.36
C ASP A 20 16.03 -4.06 -7.12
N PHE A 21 15.69 -4.73 -6.03
CA PHE A 21 15.28 -4.08 -4.79
C PHE A 21 16.39 -3.18 -4.23
N ASP A 22 17.63 -3.67 -4.16
CA ASP A 22 18.74 -2.90 -3.56
C ASP A 22 19.03 -1.62 -4.34
N LYS A 23 18.98 -1.70 -5.66
CA LYS A 23 19.14 -0.53 -6.54
C LYS A 23 18.02 0.49 -6.32
N SER A 24 16.78 0.04 -6.27
CA SER A 24 15.62 0.92 -6.05
C SER A 24 15.65 1.49 -4.63
N TYR A 25 15.96 0.69 -3.64
CA TYR A 25 16.09 1.14 -2.26
C TYR A 25 17.12 2.27 -2.13
N LYS A 26 18.31 2.09 -2.70
CA LYS A 26 19.35 3.14 -2.72
C LYS A 26 18.90 4.39 -3.46
N PHE A 27 18.26 4.23 -4.59
CA PHE A 27 17.73 5.35 -5.35
C PHE A 27 16.77 6.20 -4.52
N TYR A 28 15.79 5.57 -3.89
CA TYR A 28 14.78 6.30 -3.11
C TYR A 28 15.33 6.84 -1.78
N THR A 29 16.21 6.13 -1.11
CA THR A 29 16.78 6.57 0.17
C THR A 29 17.97 7.51 0.01
N GLU A 30 19.07 7.05 -0.57
CA GLU A 30 20.28 7.86 -0.75
C GLU A 30 20.10 8.92 -1.84
N GLY A 31 19.44 8.55 -2.94
CA GLY A 31 19.23 9.45 -4.07
C GLY A 31 18.19 10.53 -3.83
N LEU A 32 17.02 10.16 -3.34
CA LEU A 32 15.88 11.07 -3.15
C LEU A 32 15.64 11.46 -1.69
N GLY A 33 16.37 10.88 -0.75
CA GLY A 33 16.29 11.24 0.68
C GLY A 33 15.08 10.68 1.42
N MET A 34 14.41 9.67 0.87
CA MET A 34 13.29 9.03 1.56
C MET A 34 13.78 8.26 2.80
N ILE A 35 12.94 8.17 3.80
CA ILE A 35 13.30 7.69 5.13
C ILE A 35 12.71 6.30 5.35
N PRO A 36 13.54 5.25 5.64
CA PRO A 36 13.03 3.93 5.98
C PRO A 36 12.08 3.97 7.18
N TYR A 37 10.97 3.22 7.09
CA TYR A 37 9.93 3.22 8.10
C TYR A 37 9.73 1.82 8.68
N ILE A 38 8.94 0.98 8.04
CA ILE A 38 8.72 -0.41 8.46
C ILE A 38 9.04 -1.37 7.33
N SER A 39 9.43 -2.59 7.67
CA SER A 39 9.74 -3.62 6.68
C SER A 39 9.32 -5.00 7.17
N TRP A 40 9.08 -5.90 6.23
CA TRP A 40 8.78 -7.30 6.52
C TRP A 40 9.18 -8.20 5.35
N GLY A 41 9.11 -9.52 5.58
CA GLY A 41 9.44 -10.51 4.57
C GLY A 41 10.92 -10.64 4.28
N GLU A 42 11.27 -11.63 3.47
CA GLU A 42 12.65 -11.95 3.08
C GLU A 42 12.73 -12.34 1.60
N GLY A 43 13.90 -12.17 1.00
CA GLY A 43 14.12 -12.52 -0.41
C GLY A 43 13.15 -11.81 -1.33
N ASP A 44 12.54 -12.54 -2.25
CA ASP A 44 11.55 -11.99 -3.19
C ASP A 44 10.23 -11.56 -2.52
N GLY A 45 10.03 -11.94 -1.26
CA GLY A 45 8.89 -11.51 -0.45
C GLY A 45 9.19 -10.30 0.43
N HIS A 46 10.38 -9.71 0.34
CA HIS A 46 10.74 -8.54 1.16
C HIS A 46 9.98 -7.30 0.72
N VAL A 47 9.50 -6.54 1.72
CA VAL A 47 8.80 -5.27 1.51
C VAL A 47 9.38 -4.22 2.46
N GLN A 48 9.59 -3.02 1.96
CA GLN A 48 10.06 -1.88 2.73
C GLN A 48 9.16 -0.67 2.47
N MET A 49 8.60 -0.12 3.54
CA MET A 49 7.94 1.18 3.46
C MET A 49 8.94 2.31 3.68
N LEU A 50 8.82 3.37 2.88
CA LEU A 50 9.64 4.56 2.92
C LEU A 50 8.75 5.80 3.08
N LYS A 51 9.09 6.69 4.01
CA LYS A 51 8.43 8.00 4.13
C LYS A 51 9.04 8.98 3.16
N PHE A 52 8.21 9.82 2.53
CA PHE A 52 8.68 10.89 1.65
C PHE A 52 9.44 11.98 2.40
N GLY A 53 9.18 12.14 3.69
CA GLY A 53 9.78 13.15 4.54
C GLY A 53 8.91 13.39 5.78
N SER A 54 8.81 14.64 6.23
CA SER A 54 7.99 15.01 7.40
C SER A 54 6.49 15.07 7.12
N GLY A 55 6.08 15.04 5.86
CA GLY A 55 4.67 15.06 5.47
C GLY A 55 4.05 13.66 5.40
N ALA A 56 2.78 13.62 5.01
CA ALA A 56 2.09 12.38 4.69
C ALA A 56 2.63 11.80 3.37
N GLY A 57 2.54 10.53 3.24
CA GLY A 57 2.94 9.81 2.02
C GLY A 57 3.96 8.72 2.32
N ILE A 58 3.67 7.56 1.80
CA ILE A 58 4.50 6.36 1.94
C ILE A 58 4.68 5.74 0.57
N LEU A 59 5.89 5.34 0.25
CA LEU A 59 6.19 4.41 -0.82
C LEU A 59 6.36 3.02 -0.22
N GLU A 60 5.59 2.06 -0.69
CA GLU A 60 5.72 0.66 -0.30
C GLU A 60 6.49 -0.07 -1.41
N LEU A 61 7.74 -0.41 -1.14
CA LEU A 61 8.65 -1.00 -2.12
C LEU A 61 8.71 -2.51 -1.93
N PHE A 62 8.26 -3.24 -2.95
CA PHE A 62 8.27 -4.70 -2.98
C PHE A 62 9.49 -5.21 -3.74
N ALA A 63 10.10 -6.27 -3.23
CA ALA A 63 11.05 -7.09 -3.99
C ALA A 63 10.31 -8.03 -4.96
N GLY A 64 11.05 -8.80 -5.74
CA GLY A 64 10.51 -9.88 -6.57
C GLY A 64 9.89 -9.44 -7.90
N GLY A 65 10.12 -8.22 -8.35
CA GLY A 65 9.68 -7.77 -9.67
C GLY A 65 10.54 -8.34 -10.81
N SER A 66 10.02 -8.23 -12.02
CA SER A 66 10.71 -8.67 -13.23
C SER A 66 10.55 -7.66 -14.37
N ASP A 67 11.36 -7.79 -15.42
CA ASP A 67 11.26 -6.94 -16.59
C ASP A 67 9.93 -7.08 -17.35
N ALA A 68 9.23 -8.21 -17.18
CA ALA A 68 7.91 -8.44 -17.75
C ALA A 68 6.84 -7.46 -17.24
N GLU A 69 7.06 -6.84 -16.08
CA GLU A 69 6.16 -5.88 -15.45
C GLU A 69 6.47 -4.42 -15.84
N ALA A 70 7.48 -4.19 -16.65
CA ALA A 70 7.95 -2.84 -16.98
C ALA A 70 6.89 -1.98 -17.67
N GLU A 71 6.06 -2.58 -18.51
CA GLU A 71 4.97 -1.88 -19.23
C GLU A 71 3.90 -1.34 -18.29
N LEU A 72 3.70 -1.98 -17.14
CA LEU A 72 2.75 -1.55 -16.11
C LEU A 72 3.38 -0.53 -15.14
N GLY A 73 4.64 -0.10 -15.38
CA GLY A 73 5.37 0.75 -14.45
C GLY A 73 5.58 0.10 -13.08
N LYS A 74 5.41 -1.24 -13.00
CA LYS A 74 5.54 -2.02 -11.75
C LYS A 74 4.62 -1.55 -10.63
N TYR A 75 3.54 -0.88 -10.98
CA TYR A 75 2.47 -0.50 -10.06
C TYR A 75 1.80 -1.75 -9.48
N VAL A 76 1.56 -1.75 -8.18
CA VAL A 76 0.92 -2.88 -7.47
C VAL A 76 -0.51 -2.53 -7.07
N HIS A 77 -0.70 -1.49 -6.28
CA HIS A 77 -2.02 -1.03 -5.87
C HIS A 77 -1.95 0.41 -5.34
N PHE A 78 -3.11 1.08 -5.25
CA PHE A 78 -3.31 2.28 -4.45
C PHE A 78 -3.86 1.88 -3.09
N ALA A 79 -3.36 2.49 -2.03
CA ALA A 79 -3.92 2.32 -0.70
C ALA A 79 -4.52 3.62 -0.19
N TYR A 80 -5.78 3.58 0.17
CA TYR A 80 -6.49 4.67 0.81
C TYR A 80 -6.55 4.44 2.32
N GLY A 81 -6.02 5.38 3.11
CA GLY A 81 -6.24 5.40 4.55
C GLY A 81 -7.69 5.75 4.84
N VAL A 82 -8.34 5.00 5.70
CA VAL A 82 -9.74 5.20 6.10
C VAL A 82 -9.91 5.02 7.60
N ASP A 83 -10.97 5.58 8.16
CA ASP A 83 -11.27 5.42 9.58
C ASP A 83 -11.95 4.08 9.88
N ASP A 84 -12.65 3.51 8.90
CA ASP A 84 -13.38 2.25 9.03
C ASP A 84 -13.28 1.47 7.71
N VAL A 85 -12.46 0.42 7.70
CA VAL A 85 -12.21 -0.40 6.51
C VAL A 85 -13.46 -1.16 6.09
N ASP A 86 -14.24 -1.69 7.05
CA ASP A 86 -15.46 -2.45 6.75
C ASP A 86 -16.49 -1.55 6.03
N GLN A 87 -16.71 -0.35 6.55
CA GLN A 87 -17.60 0.62 5.94
C GLN A 87 -17.11 1.06 4.56
N ALA A 88 -15.81 1.31 4.42
CA ALA A 88 -15.22 1.72 3.13
C ALA A 88 -15.39 0.63 2.07
N TYR A 89 -15.15 -0.62 2.45
CA TYR A 89 -15.35 -1.77 1.57
C TYR A 89 -16.80 -1.88 1.09
N GLU A 90 -17.76 -1.86 2.02
CA GLU A 90 -19.20 -1.94 1.68
C GLU A 90 -19.63 -0.77 0.79
N THR A 91 -19.14 0.44 1.07
CA THR A 91 -19.41 1.63 0.26
C THR A 91 -18.89 1.44 -1.17
N ALA A 92 -17.67 0.93 -1.32
CA ALA A 92 -17.08 0.67 -2.63
C ALA A 92 -17.85 -0.40 -3.41
N ILE A 93 -18.22 -1.51 -2.77
CA ILE A 93 -19.02 -2.57 -3.40
C ILE A 93 -20.38 -2.03 -3.85
N ALA A 94 -21.06 -1.24 -3.01
CA ALA A 94 -22.32 -0.61 -3.37
C ALA A 94 -22.18 0.37 -4.55
N ALA A 95 -21.01 0.97 -4.72
CA ALA A 95 -20.68 1.87 -5.83
C ALA A 95 -20.28 1.14 -7.11
N GLY A 96 -20.21 -0.19 -7.10
CA GLY A 96 -19.91 -1.01 -8.28
C GLY A 96 -18.52 -1.63 -8.32
N ALA A 97 -17.70 -1.47 -7.27
CA ALA A 97 -16.42 -2.15 -7.19
C ALA A 97 -16.60 -3.68 -7.09
N LYS A 98 -15.66 -4.43 -7.63
CA LYS A 98 -15.66 -5.89 -7.53
C LYS A 98 -14.85 -6.34 -6.32
N PRO A 99 -15.31 -7.33 -5.54
CA PRO A 99 -14.55 -7.82 -4.40
C PRO A 99 -13.26 -8.49 -4.82
N LEU A 100 -12.17 -8.23 -4.07
CA LEU A 100 -10.90 -8.94 -4.22
C LEU A 100 -10.50 -9.60 -2.89
N THR A 101 -10.39 -8.83 -1.83
CA THR A 101 -10.11 -9.34 -0.48
C THR A 101 -11.07 -8.68 0.51
N PRO A 102 -12.01 -9.43 1.09
CA PRO A 102 -12.90 -8.89 2.13
C PRO A 102 -12.11 -8.35 3.33
N PRO A 103 -12.71 -7.44 4.13
CA PRO A 103 -12.05 -6.90 5.30
C PRO A 103 -11.46 -7.97 6.21
N LYS A 104 -10.21 -7.79 6.60
CA LYS A 104 -9.51 -8.69 7.52
C LYS A 104 -8.45 -7.96 8.32
N THR A 105 -8.12 -8.52 9.48
CA THR A 105 -7.01 -8.06 10.31
C THR A 105 -5.77 -8.88 9.99
N VAL A 106 -4.64 -8.19 9.78
CA VAL A 106 -3.35 -8.80 9.47
C VAL A 106 -2.32 -8.30 10.47
N SER A 107 -1.59 -9.22 11.07
CA SER A 107 -0.43 -8.88 11.90
C SER A 107 0.84 -9.16 11.11
N LEU A 108 1.65 -8.11 10.92
CA LEU A 108 2.92 -8.19 10.21
C LEU A 108 4.07 -8.28 11.21
N ASP A 109 4.98 -9.22 10.98
CA ASP A 109 6.25 -9.29 11.71
C ASP A 109 7.22 -8.26 11.14
N SER A 110 6.79 -7.01 11.19
CA SER A 110 7.49 -5.86 10.62
C SER A 110 8.58 -5.34 11.56
N LYS A 111 9.48 -4.55 11.00
CA LYS A 111 10.55 -3.85 11.72
C LYS A 111 10.39 -2.34 11.57
N PRO A 112 10.73 -1.53 12.56
CA PRO A 112 11.33 -1.87 13.87
C PRO A 112 10.36 -2.53 14.85
N GLU A 113 9.06 -2.43 14.61
CA GLU A 113 7.99 -2.95 15.48
C GLU A 113 7.01 -3.79 14.68
N LYS A 114 6.40 -4.77 15.34
CA LYS A 114 5.25 -5.48 14.76
C LYS A 114 4.09 -4.52 14.62
N VAL A 115 3.39 -4.59 13.48
CA VAL A 115 2.19 -3.79 13.26
C VAL A 115 0.98 -4.68 12.98
N THR A 116 -0.17 -4.20 13.41
CA THR A 116 -1.46 -4.82 13.10
C THR A 116 -2.23 -3.87 12.20
N LEU A 117 -2.75 -4.41 11.10
CA LEU A 117 -3.47 -3.68 10.08
C LEU A 117 -4.87 -4.26 9.92
N HIS A 118 -5.83 -3.39 9.67
CA HIS A 118 -7.12 -3.81 9.12
C HIS A 118 -7.17 -3.36 7.66
N ILE A 119 -7.40 -4.30 6.76
CA ILE A 119 -7.31 -4.06 5.32
C ILE A 119 -8.46 -4.71 4.56
N ALA A 120 -8.72 -4.18 3.37
CA ALA A 120 -9.59 -4.80 2.37
C ALA A 120 -9.13 -4.37 0.98
N PHE A 121 -9.40 -5.21 -0.02
CA PHE A 121 -9.09 -4.90 -1.42
C PHE A 121 -10.33 -5.05 -2.29
N VAL A 122 -10.45 -4.17 -3.25
CA VAL A 122 -11.45 -4.23 -4.32
C VAL A 122 -10.80 -3.96 -5.67
N TYR A 123 -11.48 -4.31 -6.75
CA TYR A 123 -11.16 -3.85 -8.09
C TYR A 123 -12.04 -2.65 -8.43
N GLY A 124 -11.44 -1.57 -8.89
CA GLY A 124 -12.14 -0.44 -9.47
C GLY A 124 -12.65 -0.71 -10.89
N PRO A 125 -13.28 0.29 -11.54
CA PRO A 125 -13.90 0.12 -12.87
C PRO A 125 -12.96 -0.35 -13.97
N ASP A 126 -11.68 -0.01 -13.90
CA ASP A 126 -10.64 -0.42 -14.86
C ASP A 126 -9.81 -1.61 -14.37
N ASN A 127 -10.32 -2.38 -13.42
CA ASN A 127 -9.63 -3.48 -12.74
C ASN A 127 -8.40 -3.05 -11.96
N GLU A 128 -8.25 -1.77 -11.66
CA GLU A 128 -7.21 -1.29 -10.74
C GLU A 128 -7.45 -1.84 -9.34
N GLN A 129 -6.40 -2.29 -8.70
CA GLN A 129 -6.47 -2.77 -7.33
C GLN A 129 -6.45 -1.58 -6.36
N ILE A 130 -7.45 -1.52 -5.51
CA ILE A 130 -7.62 -0.49 -4.49
C ILE A 130 -7.59 -1.17 -3.12
N GLU A 131 -6.71 -0.71 -2.25
CA GLU A 131 -6.64 -1.14 -0.85
C GLU A 131 -7.30 -0.10 0.05
N PHE A 132 -8.11 -0.54 0.99
CA PHE A 132 -8.52 0.24 2.16
C PHE A 132 -7.66 -0.19 3.34
N PHE A 133 -7.12 0.77 4.05
CA PHE A 133 -6.00 0.55 4.97
C PHE A 133 -6.21 1.33 6.26
N GLN A 134 -6.00 0.64 7.39
CA GLN A 134 -6.03 1.23 8.72
C GLN A 134 -4.99 0.53 9.59
N MET A 135 -4.09 1.29 10.21
CA MET A 135 -3.24 0.79 11.28
C MET A 135 -4.04 0.74 12.58
N ILE A 136 -3.92 -0.36 13.28
CA ILE A 136 -4.61 -0.54 14.57
C ILE A 136 -3.61 -0.45 15.72
#